data_8274ca3f166372784d1ce1f6bcdf895e
#
_entry.id   8274ca3f166372784d1ce1f6bcdf895e
#
_cell.length_a   1.000
_cell.length_b   1.000
_cell.length_c   1.000
_cell.angle_alpha   90.00
_cell.angle_beta   90.00
_cell.angle_gamma   90.00
#
_symmetry.space_group_name_H-M   'P 1'
#
loop_
_entity.id
_entity.type
_entity.pdbx_description
1 polymer ?
#
loop_
_entity_poly.entity_id
_entity_poly.type
_entity_poly.pdbx_seq_one_letter_code
_entity_poly.pdbx_strand_id
1 'polypeptide(L)'
;MQEFLRDEKPDFSSEDLLLFYAVTGGVARYAEQFVVTGALSEEAMIEEIFRDSSYFLTEAEVLLANDFKVESRYYSILVEAIARGVTKRAELQNLVPEIQVSGLLDRLQKRYEMIRKVEPLFNMDYRKVRYSLNDPYLAFWYAFVHRERTLLNAHQFEELKRRFRQQYADFSGRTLEGWFREKFRESELYPQVGSWWDRKGENEIDLIAVNDERRIAWVFEIKRNPRKVDLRVLQSKANVMLASCRSLDGYEIRTKGLSMDDMIRPVEEIAPFDA
;
A
#
# COMPACT_ATOMS: atom_id res chain seq x y z
N MET A 1 -7.69 -10.36 -9.25
CA MET A 1 -8.54 -9.29 -8.70
C MET A 1 -9.16 -8.41 -9.80
N GLN A 2 -8.40 -7.84 -10.70
CA GLN A 2 -8.93 -7.05 -11.82
C GLN A 2 -9.94 -7.85 -12.65
N GLU A 3 -9.65 -9.11 -12.96
CA GLU A 3 -10.55 -10.03 -13.65
C GLU A 3 -11.86 -10.23 -12.87
N PHE A 4 -11.74 -10.48 -11.57
CA PHE A 4 -12.90 -10.65 -10.67
C PHE A 4 -13.84 -9.43 -10.73
N LEU A 5 -13.29 -8.20 -10.57
CA LEU A 5 -14.11 -6.99 -10.66
C LEU A 5 -14.69 -6.79 -12.06
N ARG A 6 -13.95 -7.17 -13.12
CA ARG A 6 -14.42 -7.08 -14.50
C ARG A 6 -15.60 -8.01 -14.79
N ASP A 7 -15.59 -9.21 -14.21
CA ASP A 7 -16.67 -10.18 -14.37
C ASP A 7 -17.97 -9.66 -13.73
N GLU A 8 -17.88 -8.99 -12.59
CA GLU A 8 -19.02 -8.48 -11.84
C GLU A 8 -19.48 -7.08 -12.31
N LYS A 9 -18.55 -6.23 -12.78
CA LYS A 9 -18.79 -4.88 -13.27
C LYS A 9 -17.85 -4.58 -14.44
N PRO A 10 -18.22 -4.90 -15.69
CA PRO A 10 -17.35 -4.72 -16.86
C PRO A 10 -16.90 -3.28 -17.13
N ASP A 11 -17.69 -2.29 -16.69
CA ASP A 11 -17.47 -0.85 -16.86
C ASP A 11 -16.86 -0.16 -15.64
N PHE A 12 -16.14 -0.91 -14.78
CA PHE A 12 -15.50 -0.33 -13.60
C PHE A 12 -14.47 0.75 -13.96
N SER A 13 -14.38 1.78 -13.14
CA SER A 13 -13.38 2.84 -13.25
C SER A 13 -12.08 2.46 -12.51
N SER A 14 -11.01 3.22 -12.76
CA SER A 14 -9.76 3.07 -12.00
C SER A 14 -9.93 3.40 -10.52
N GLU A 15 -10.82 4.33 -10.18
CA GLU A 15 -11.21 4.65 -8.82
C GLU A 15 -11.91 3.47 -8.15
N ASP A 16 -12.87 2.83 -8.86
CA ASP A 16 -13.55 1.63 -8.35
C ASP A 16 -12.53 0.52 -8.03
N LEU A 17 -11.61 0.26 -8.96
CA LEU A 17 -10.57 -0.75 -8.78
C LEU A 17 -9.63 -0.41 -7.60
N LEU A 18 -9.22 0.86 -7.49
CA LEU A 18 -8.31 1.28 -6.43
C LEU A 18 -8.96 1.16 -5.04
N LEU A 19 -10.21 1.59 -4.87
CA LEU A 19 -10.91 1.45 -3.60
C LEU A 19 -11.17 -0.02 -3.28
N PHE A 20 -11.64 -0.80 -4.26
CA PHE A 20 -11.86 -2.22 -4.12
C PHE A 20 -10.59 -2.93 -3.63
N TYR A 21 -9.44 -2.65 -4.25
CA TYR A 21 -8.16 -3.19 -3.81
C TYR A 21 -7.72 -2.66 -2.45
N ALA A 22 -7.91 -1.37 -2.18
CA ALA A 22 -7.52 -0.74 -0.92
C ALA A 22 -8.20 -1.36 0.30
N VAL A 23 -9.44 -1.82 0.13
CA VAL A 23 -10.23 -2.45 1.19
C VAL A 23 -10.03 -3.96 1.24
N THR A 24 -10.00 -4.63 0.09
CA THR A 24 -10.00 -6.10 0.04
C THR A 24 -8.60 -6.72 -0.02
N GLY A 25 -7.63 -6.00 -0.56
CA GLY A 25 -6.27 -6.52 -0.81
C GLY A 25 -6.23 -7.76 -1.71
N GLY A 26 -7.32 -8.08 -2.41
CA GLY A 26 -7.46 -9.30 -3.19
C GLY A 26 -7.98 -10.52 -2.41
N VAL A 27 -8.31 -10.35 -1.16
CA VAL A 27 -8.88 -11.43 -0.34
C VAL A 27 -10.33 -11.65 -0.74
N ALA A 28 -10.65 -12.85 -1.24
CA ALA A 28 -11.97 -13.21 -1.77
C ALA A 28 -13.11 -12.92 -0.77
N ARG A 29 -12.92 -13.24 0.50
CA ARG A 29 -13.92 -13.02 1.55
C ARG A 29 -14.38 -11.56 1.66
N TYR A 30 -13.47 -10.59 1.50
CA TYR A 30 -13.80 -9.17 1.53
C TYR A 30 -14.42 -8.71 0.20
N ALA A 31 -13.92 -9.24 -0.91
CA ALA A 31 -14.46 -8.97 -2.24
C ALA A 31 -15.91 -9.42 -2.38
N GLU A 32 -16.24 -10.62 -1.90
CA GLU A 32 -17.60 -11.18 -1.89
C GLU A 32 -18.61 -10.30 -1.17
N GLN A 33 -18.21 -9.56 -0.12
CA GLN A 33 -19.11 -8.64 0.58
C GLN A 33 -19.63 -7.53 -0.34
N PHE A 34 -18.78 -6.98 -1.17
CA PHE A 34 -19.17 -5.97 -2.15
C PHE A 34 -20.05 -6.55 -3.27
N VAL A 35 -19.74 -7.76 -3.73
CA VAL A 35 -20.54 -8.44 -4.77
C VAL A 35 -21.94 -8.75 -4.28
N VAL A 36 -22.05 -9.36 -3.08
CA VAL A 36 -23.36 -9.73 -2.50
C VAL A 36 -24.27 -8.52 -2.32
N THR A 37 -23.70 -7.36 -2.01
CA THR A 37 -24.46 -6.12 -1.85
C THR A 37 -24.61 -5.32 -3.15
N GLY A 38 -23.93 -5.72 -4.24
CA GLY A 38 -23.90 -4.97 -5.49
C GLY A 38 -23.12 -3.65 -5.41
N ALA A 39 -22.34 -3.45 -4.36
CA ALA A 39 -21.60 -2.22 -4.11
C ALA A 39 -20.24 -2.23 -4.84
N LEU A 40 -20.24 -2.03 -6.16
CA LEU A 40 -19.07 -2.18 -7.01
C LEU A 40 -18.54 -0.86 -7.62
N SER A 41 -19.18 0.27 -7.37
CA SER A 41 -18.64 1.60 -7.68
C SER A 41 -18.02 2.23 -6.42
N GLU A 42 -17.08 3.16 -6.60
CA GLU A 42 -16.43 3.87 -5.47
C GLU A 42 -17.47 4.40 -4.48
N GLU A 43 -18.49 5.09 -4.97
CA GLU A 43 -19.54 5.66 -4.11
C GLU A 43 -20.37 4.58 -3.42
N ALA A 44 -20.78 3.52 -4.13
CA ALA A 44 -21.54 2.42 -3.55
C ALA A 44 -20.71 1.65 -2.51
N MET A 45 -19.42 1.45 -2.74
CA MET A 45 -18.51 0.84 -1.77
C MET A 45 -18.38 1.71 -0.51
N ILE A 46 -18.25 3.02 -0.64
CA ILE A 46 -18.20 3.95 0.51
C ILE A 46 -19.49 3.86 1.32
N GLU A 47 -20.64 3.85 0.65
CA GLU A 47 -21.95 3.69 1.31
C GLU A 47 -22.04 2.35 2.06
N GLU A 48 -21.60 1.25 1.44
CA GLU A 48 -21.60 -0.09 2.04
C GLU A 48 -20.65 -0.18 3.25
N ILE A 49 -19.44 0.38 3.12
CA ILE A 49 -18.43 0.37 4.20
C ILE A 49 -18.94 1.10 5.44
N PHE A 50 -19.52 2.31 5.26
CA PHE A 50 -19.90 3.18 6.35
C PHE A 50 -21.41 3.22 6.61
N ARG A 51 -22.12 2.12 6.36
CA ARG A 51 -23.52 1.96 6.80
C ARG A 51 -23.60 1.29 8.18
N ASP A 52 -24.75 1.42 8.82
CA ASP A 52 -24.99 0.74 10.08
C ASP A 52 -24.85 -0.78 9.92
N SER A 53 -24.23 -1.41 10.90
CA SER A 53 -23.98 -2.86 10.93
C SER A 53 -23.19 -3.40 9.73
N SER A 54 -22.38 -2.55 9.08
CA SER A 54 -21.52 -3.00 7.99
C SER A 54 -20.50 -4.01 8.46
N TYR A 55 -20.31 -5.06 7.65
CA TYR A 55 -19.25 -6.04 7.83
C TYR A 55 -17.86 -5.41 8.01
N PHE A 56 -17.55 -4.38 7.20
CA PHE A 56 -16.26 -3.69 7.21
C PHE A 56 -15.99 -2.86 8.47
N LEU A 57 -17.00 -2.58 9.28
CA LEU A 57 -16.81 -1.86 10.55
C LEU A 57 -16.46 -2.81 11.70
N THR A 58 -16.96 -4.05 11.67
CA THR A 58 -16.91 -4.97 12.81
C THR A 58 -15.95 -6.13 12.63
N GLU A 59 -15.70 -6.60 11.41
CA GLU A 59 -14.88 -7.79 11.13
C GLU A 59 -13.47 -7.72 11.72
N ALA A 60 -12.81 -6.58 11.64
CA ALA A 60 -11.46 -6.43 12.19
C ALA A 60 -11.44 -6.61 13.72
N GLU A 61 -12.50 -6.23 14.44
CA GLU A 61 -12.57 -6.45 15.88
C GLU A 61 -12.65 -7.94 16.20
N VAL A 62 -13.39 -8.72 15.39
CA VAL A 62 -13.49 -10.17 15.51
C VAL A 62 -12.14 -10.83 15.23
N LEU A 63 -11.45 -10.42 14.14
CA LEU A 63 -10.10 -10.89 13.81
C LEU A 63 -9.11 -10.58 14.94
N LEU A 64 -9.11 -9.35 15.43
CA LEU A 64 -8.21 -8.92 16.49
C LEU A 64 -8.47 -9.65 17.81
N ALA A 65 -9.73 -9.93 18.14
CA ALA A 65 -10.07 -10.66 19.36
C ALA A 65 -9.66 -12.13 19.30
N ASN A 66 -9.75 -12.75 18.12
CA ASN A 66 -9.44 -14.17 17.94
C ASN A 66 -7.93 -14.41 17.77
N ASP A 67 -7.28 -13.62 16.92
CA ASP A 67 -5.90 -13.85 16.51
C ASP A 67 -4.90 -13.09 17.38
N PHE A 68 -5.33 -11.96 17.94
CA PHE A 68 -4.48 -11.06 18.70
C PHE A 68 -5.03 -10.85 20.10
N LYS A 69 -4.81 -11.77 21.02
CA LYS A 69 -4.91 -11.49 22.46
C LYS A 69 -3.87 -10.42 22.83
N VAL A 70 -4.04 -9.24 22.22
CA VAL A 70 -3.09 -8.13 22.34
C VAL A 70 -3.36 -7.43 23.66
N GLU A 71 -2.65 -7.85 24.68
CA GLU A 71 -2.74 -7.36 26.05
C GLU A 71 -2.22 -5.91 26.21
N SER A 72 -1.70 -5.29 25.14
CA SER A 72 -1.01 -4.01 25.28
C SER A 72 -1.51 -2.95 24.28
N ARG A 73 -1.95 -1.81 24.83
CA ARG A 73 -2.26 -0.57 24.07
C ARG A 73 -1.18 -0.16 23.08
N TYR A 74 0.06 -0.52 23.33
CA TYR A 74 1.21 -0.16 22.49
C TYR A 74 1.17 -0.82 21.11
N TYR A 75 0.65 -2.04 21.00
CA TYR A 75 0.49 -2.68 19.68
C TYR A 75 -0.52 -1.92 18.81
N SER A 76 -1.67 -1.53 19.38
CA SER A 76 -2.66 -0.74 18.62
C SER A 76 -2.11 0.59 18.16
N ILE A 77 -1.34 1.29 19.02
CA ILE A 77 -0.66 2.55 18.66
C ILE A 77 0.27 2.36 17.47
N LEU A 78 1.10 1.30 17.51
CA LEU A 78 2.07 1.04 16.44
C LEU A 78 1.39 0.61 15.14
N VAL A 79 0.41 -0.28 15.21
CA VAL A 79 -0.32 -0.76 14.03
C VAL A 79 -1.11 0.38 13.37
N GLU A 80 -1.79 1.22 14.16
CA GLU A 80 -2.48 2.41 13.65
C GLU A 80 -1.50 3.38 12.98
N ALA A 81 -0.36 3.64 13.61
CA ALA A 81 0.66 4.52 13.06
C ALA A 81 1.21 4.00 11.72
N ILE A 82 1.49 2.69 11.64
CA ILE A 82 1.97 2.04 10.40
C ILE A 82 0.89 2.11 9.31
N ALA A 83 -0.37 1.84 9.63
CA ALA A 83 -1.50 1.96 8.70
C ALA A 83 -1.59 3.37 8.09
N ARG A 84 -1.26 4.39 8.86
CA ARG A 84 -1.26 5.79 8.45
C ARG A 84 0.02 6.28 7.79
N GLY A 85 1.00 5.38 7.61
CA GLY A 85 2.24 5.67 6.88
C GLY A 85 3.45 6.06 7.74
N VAL A 86 3.37 5.96 9.07
CA VAL A 86 4.55 6.09 9.94
C VAL A 86 5.30 4.77 9.90
N THR A 87 6.31 4.66 9.04
CA THR A 87 6.93 3.37 8.72
C THR A 87 8.35 3.21 9.26
N LYS A 88 8.99 4.31 9.69
CA LYS A 88 10.38 4.28 10.18
C LYS A 88 10.43 3.92 11.66
N ARG A 89 11.35 3.02 12.03
CA ARG A 89 11.52 2.59 13.42
C ARG A 89 11.71 3.75 14.41
N ALA A 90 12.49 4.77 14.03
CA ALA A 90 12.74 5.92 14.90
C ALA A 90 11.45 6.72 15.17
N GLU A 91 10.61 6.90 14.16
CA GLU A 91 9.32 7.59 14.28
C GLU A 91 8.36 6.79 15.17
N LEU A 92 8.33 5.45 14.98
CA LEU A 92 7.52 4.54 15.82
C LEU A 92 8.00 4.52 17.27
N GLN A 93 9.31 4.61 17.52
CA GLN A 93 9.86 4.72 18.87
C GLN A 93 9.38 5.98 19.60
N ASN A 94 9.23 7.10 18.90
CA ASN A 94 8.76 8.35 19.47
C ASN A 94 7.29 8.29 19.94
N LEU A 95 6.50 7.35 19.42
CA LEU A 95 5.10 7.14 19.83
C LEU A 95 4.98 6.34 21.12
N VAL A 96 6.01 5.58 21.47
CA VAL A 96 6.05 4.71 22.66
C VAL A 96 7.38 4.87 23.40
N PRO A 97 7.69 6.09 23.87
CA PRO A 97 9.01 6.41 24.42
C PRO A 97 9.36 5.61 25.70
N GLU A 98 8.34 5.11 26.40
CA GLU A 98 8.51 4.38 27.66
C GLU A 98 9.00 2.95 27.45
N ILE A 99 8.92 2.41 26.24
CA ILE A 99 9.26 1.01 25.93
C ILE A 99 10.18 0.93 24.71
N GLN A 100 11.03 -0.08 24.69
CA GLN A 100 11.84 -0.42 23.52
C GLN A 100 10.94 -0.96 22.39
N VAL A 101 10.73 -0.16 21.33
CA VAL A 101 9.86 -0.50 20.21
C VAL A 101 10.28 -1.76 19.45
N SER A 102 11.59 -2.08 19.48
CA SER A 102 12.12 -3.24 18.74
C SER A 102 11.46 -4.55 19.14
N GLY A 103 11.28 -4.79 20.43
CA GLY A 103 10.63 -6.01 20.92
C GLY A 103 9.15 -6.10 20.55
N LEU A 104 8.47 -4.96 20.46
CA LEU A 104 7.07 -4.90 20.03
C LEU A 104 6.98 -5.19 18.52
N LEU A 105 7.83 -4.56 17.70
CA LEU A 105 7.86 -4.79 16.25
C LEU A 105 8.23 -6.23 15.90
N ASP A 106 9.18 -6.83 16.62
CA ASP A 106 9.54 -8.25 16.41
C ASP A 106 8.37 -9.19 16.73
N ARG A 107 7.57 -8.90 17.77
CA ARG A 107 6.37 -9.70 18.07
C ARG A 107 5.28 -9.48 17.03
N LEU A 108 5.03 -8.24 16.62
CA LEU A 108 4.07 -7.93 15.54
C LEU A 108 4.44 -8.63 14.24
N GLN A 109 5.74 -8.76 13.95
CA GLN A 109 6.22 -9.42 12.73
C GLN A 109 6.23 -10.95 12.85
N LYS A 110 6.81 -11.51 13.94
CA LYS A 110 7.12 -12.95 14.01
C LYS A 110 6.03 -13.78 14.69
N ARG A 111 5.32 -13.20 15.65
CA ARG A 111 4.29 -13.92 16.42
C ARG A 111 2.90 -13.66 15.88
N TYR A 112 2.60 -12.41 15.55
CA TYR A 112 1.27 -12.01 15.10
C TYR A 112 1.17 -11.90 13.57
N GLU A 113 2.29 -11.89 12.86
CA GLU A 113 2.35 -11.76 11.39
C GLU A 113 1.57 -10.55 10.84
N MET A 114 1.35 -9.53 11.67
CA MET A 114 0.59 -8.32 11.29
C MET A 114 1.38 -7.38 10.40
N ILE A 115 2.70 -7.36 10.59
CA ILE A 115 3.58 -6.44 9.85
C ILE A 115 4.73 -7.19 9.19
N ARG A 116 5.25 -6.59 8.13
CA ARG A 116 6.48 -7.01 7.46
C ARG A 116 7.51 -5.90 7.43
N LYS A 117 8.78 -6.27 7.38
CA LYS A 117 9.87 -5.36 7.02
C LYS A 117 9.88 -5.16 5.51
N VAL A 118 10.05 -3.90 5.12
CA VAL A 118 10.25 -3.51 3.72
C VAL A 118 11.63 -2.89 3.62
N GLU A 119 12.43 -3.44 2.74
CA GLU A 119 13.80 -2.99 2.48
C GLU A 119 13.90 -2.42 1.08
N PRO A 120 14.69 -1.35 0.88
CA PRO A 120 14.90 -0.83 -0.44
C PRO A 120 15.74 -1.81 -1.28
N LEU A 121 15.50 -1.88 -2.58
CA LEU A 121 16.33 -2.64 -3.49
C LEU A 121 17.79 -2.16 -3.42
N PHE A 122 18.72 -3.08 -3.66
CA PHE A 122 20.17 -2.84 -3.73
C PHE A 122 20.79 -2.32 -2.44
N ASN A 123 20.13 -2.52 -1.30
CA ASN A 123 20.60 -1.98 -0.04
C ASN A 123 20.76 -3.04 1.04
N MET A 124 21.89 -2.99 1.73
CA MET A 124 22.24 -3.85 2.87
C MET A 124 22.19 -3.11 4.22
N ASP A 125 21.76 -1.85 4.25
CA ASP A 125 21.73 -1.06 5.49
C ASP A 125 20.42 -1.27 6.26
N TYR A 126 20.47 -2.02 7.36
CA TYR A 126 19.33 -2.28 8.25
C TYR A 126 18.64 -1.01 8.79
N ARG A 127 19.30 0.14 8.73
CA ARG A 127 18.74 1.43 9.16
C ARG A 127 17.73 2.01 8.19
N LYS A 128 17.67 1.46 6.98
CA LYS A 128 16.70 1.85 5.94
C LYS A 128 15.43 1.00 5.96
N VAL A 129 15.32 0.05 6.88
CA VAL A 129 14.12 -0.79 7.02
C VAL A 129 12.91 0.06 7.40
N ARG A 130 11.82 -0.17 6.70
CA ARG A 130 10.48 0.34 6.99
C ARG A 130 9.55 -0.80 7.38
N TYR A 131 8.40 -0.47 7.95
CA TYR A 131 7.37 -1.44 8.33
C TYR A 131 6.09 -1.17 7.55
N SER A 132 5.40 -2.24 7.17
CA SER A 132 4.11 -2.20 6.47
C SER A 132 3.19 -3.26 7.08
N LEU A 133 1.88 -3.03 7.06
CA LEU A 133 0.91 -4.05 7.40
C LEU A 133 0.87 -5.14 6.33
N ASN A 134 0.62 -6.38 6.74
CA ASN A 134 0.47 -7.52 5.83
C ASN A 134 -0.92 -7.56 5.21
N ASP A 135 -1.93 -7.25 6.01
CA ASP A 135 -3.33 -7.29 5.60
C ASP A 135 -3.81 -5.89 5.20
N PRO A 136 -4.18 -5.66 3.92
CA PRO A 136 -4.69 -4.39 3.43
C PRO A 136 -6.01 -3.97 4.10
N TYR A 137 -6.90 -4.92 4.41
CA TYR A 137 -8.14 -4.62 5.11
C TYR A 137 -7.86 -4.09 6.53
N LEU A 138 -6.93 -4.70 7.27
CA LEU A 138 -6.51 -4.18 8.56
C LEU A 138 -5.85 -2.81 8.43
N ALA A 139 -5.07 -2.58 7.38
CA ALA A 139 -4.50 -1.25 7.11
C ALA A 139 -5.60 -0.20 6.88
N PHE A 140 -6.60 -0.53 6.09
CA PHE A 140 -7.78 0.30 5.87
C PHE A 140 -8.54 0.56 7.19
N TRP A 141 -8.85 -0.50 7.94
CA TRP A 141 -9.62 -0.41 9.17
C TRP A 141 -8.94 0.45 10.25
N TYR A 142 -7.64 0.26 10.46
CA TYR A 142 -6.87 1.09 11.40
C TYR A 142 -6.75 2.55 10.92
N ALA A 143 -6.67 2.78 9.62
CA ALA A 143 -6.57 4.13 9.09
C ALA A 143 -7.86 4.94 9.25
N PHE A 144 -9.03 4.29 9.08
CA PHE A 144 -10.31 5.00 8.92
C PHE A 144 -11.40 4.64 9.91
N VAL A 145 -11.32 3.47 10.58
CA VAL A 145 -12.41 2.96 11.44
C VAL A 145 -12.00 2.98 12.91
N HIS A 146 -10.85 2.40 13.23
CA HIS A 146 -10.40 2.17 14.61
C HIS A 146 -10.45 3.42 15.49
N ARG A 147 -10.00 4.55 15.00
CA ARG A 147 -9.95 5.83 15.76
C ARG A 147 -11.28 6.58 15.83
N GLU A 148 -12.22 6.24 14.95
CA GLU A 148 -13.47 6.95 14.82
C GLU A 148 -14.62 6.30 15.62
N ARG A 149 -14.28 5.50 16.63
CA ARG A 149 -15.23 4.76 17.49
C ARG A 149 -16.29 5.67 18.11
N THR A 150 -15.95 6.90 18.45
CA THR A 150 -16.93 7.86 18.99
C THR A 150 -18.01 8.18 17.97
N LEU A 151 -17.64 8.38 16.72
CA LEU A 151 -18.62 8.65 15.63
C LEU A 151 -19.42 7.39 15.32
N LEU A 152 -18.77 6.22 15.30
CA LEU A 152 -19.44 4.93 15.10
C LEU A 152 -20.50 4.68 16.18
N ASN A 153 -20.16 4.82 17.43
CA ASN A 153 -21.09 4.64 18.55
C ASN A 153 -22.23 5.67 18.56
N ALA A 154 -22.00 6.85 17.98
CA ALA A 154 -23.00 7.89 17.81
C ALA A 154 -23.79 7.76 16.50
N HIS A 155 -23.58 6.69 15.71
CA HIS A 155 -24.19 6.46 14.38
C HIS A 155 -24.03 7.64 13.41
N GLN A 156 -22.90 8.36 13.49
CA GLN A 156 -22.61 9.54 12.65
C GLN A 156 -21.92 9.12 11.35
N PHE A 157 -22.57 8.27 10.55
CA PHE A 157 -21.97 7.67 9.35
C PHE A 157 -21.63 8.69 8.25
N GLU A 158 -22.42 9.76 8.09
CA GLU A 158 -22.12 10.81 7.12
C GLU A 158 -20.83 11.56 7.46
N GLU A 159 -20.60 11.81 8.73
CA GLU A 159 -19.33 12.42 9.16
C GLU A 159 -18.14 11.48 8.97
N LEU A 160 -18.33 10.17 9.17
CA LEU A 160 -17.31 9.16 8.86
C LEU A 160 -16.95 9.16 7.38
N LYS A 161 -17.95 9.15 6.47
CA LYS A 161 -17.73 9.22 5.02
C LYS A 161 -17.01 10.50 4.62
N ARG A 162 -17.38 11.64 5.22
CA ARG A 162 -16.73 12.93 4.97
C ARG A 162 -15.24 12.88 5.36
N ARG A 163 -14.91 12.36 6.55
CA ARG A 163 -13.52 12.22 7.02
C ARG A 163 -12.74 11.23 6.18
N PHE A 164 -13.35 10.12 5.80
CA PHE A 164 -12.75 9.15 4.88
C PHE A 164 -12.33 9.83 3.57
N ARG A 165 -13.28 10.51 2.87
CA ARG A 165 -12.97 11.19 1.60
C ARG A 165 -11.84 12.21 1.71
N GLN A 166 -11.71 12.89 2.84
CA GLN A 166 -10.63 13.87 3.07
C GLN A 166 -9.24 13.22 3.18
N GLN A 167 -9.15 12.02 3.70
CA GLN A 167 -7.88 11.35 4.00
C GLN A 167 -7.55 10.24 3.00
N TYR A 168 -8.52 9.81 2.20
CA TYR A 168 -8.37 8.67 1.28
C TYR A 168 -7.31 8.89 0.21
N ALA A 169 -7.11 10.12 -0.25
CA ALA A 169 -6.14 10.42 -1.30
C ALA A 169 -4.70 10.01 -0.92
N ASP A 170 -4.29 10.28 0.32
CA ASP A 170 -2.94 9.93 0.81
C ASP A 170 -2.81 8.42 1.07
N PHE A 171 -3.86 7.80 1.63
CA PHE A 171 -3.90 6.36 1.85
C PHE A 171 -3.83 5.60 0.53
N SER A 172 -4.69 5.94 -0.41
CA SER A 172 -4.78 5.25 -1.70
C SER A 172 -3.57 5.50 -2.61
N GLY A 173 -2.81 6.58 -2.40
CA GLY A 173 -1.52 6.77 -3.06
C GLY A 173 -0.55 5.63 -2.72
N ARG A 174 -0.37 5.32 -1.43
CA ARG A 174 0.45 4.20 -0.98
C ARG A 174 -0.10 2.83 -1.40
N THR A 175 -1.42 2.71 -1.44
CA THR A 175 -2.09 1.51 -1.96
C THR A 175 -1.77 1.29 -3.43
N LEU A 176 -1.81 2.36 -4.24
CA LEU A 176 -1.48 2.31 -5.66
C LEU A 176 -0.03 1.87 -5.93
N GLU A 177 0.92 2.36 -5.11
CA GLU A 177 2.30 1.87 -5.16
C GLU A 177 2.39 0.37 -4.84
N GLY A 178 1.62 -0.10 -3.84
CA GLY A 178 1.49 -1.52 -3.49
C GLY A 178 0.95 -2.35 -4.65
N TRP A 179 -0.13 -1.87 -5.28
CA TRP A 179 -0.74 -2.49 -6.46
C TRP A 179 0.28 -2.73 -7.57
N PHE A 180 1.01 -1.70 -7.98
CA PHE A 180 1.98 -1.86 -9.07
C PHE A 180 3.14 -2.79 -8.69
N ARG A 181 3.63 -2.74 -7.44
CA ARG A 181 4.66 -3.68 -6.99
C ARG A 181 4.20 -5.13 -7.09
N GLU A 182 2.98 -5.44 -6.69
CA GLU A 182 2.42 -6.80 -6.82
C GLU A 182 2.18 -7.17 -8.27
N LYS A 183 1.58 -6.30 -9.05
CA LYS A 183 1.34 -6.51 -10.49
C LYS A 183 2.63 -6.84 -11.25
N PHE A 184 3.72 -6.12 -10.98
CA PHE A 184 5.01 -6.40 -11.59
C PHE A 184 5.63 -7.71 -11.11
N ARG A 185 5.44 -8.09 -9.84
CA ARG A 185 5.90 -9.38 -9.34
C ARG A 185 5.12 -10.54 -9.94
N GLU A 186 3.81 -10.43 -10.01
CA GLU A 186 2.93 -11.44 -10.58
C GLU A 186 3.16 -11.66 -12.08
N SER A 187 3.68 -10.66 -12.80
CA SER A 187 3.99 -10.80 -14.23
C SER A 187 5.18 -11.72 -14.51
N GLU A 188 6.04 -11.94 -13.50
CA GLU A 188 7.31 -12.70 -13.61
C GLU A 188 8.29 -12.18 -14.67
N LEU A 189 7.98 -11.08 -15.35
CA LEU A 189 8.84 -10.47 -16.36
C LEU A 189 10.09 -9.82 -15.79
N TYR A 190 10.00 -9.40 -14.53
CA TYR A 190 11.05 -8.70 -13.81
C TYR A 190 11.39 -9.44 -12.52
N PRO A 191 12.48 -10.24 -12.49
CA PRO A 191 12.87 -11.02 -11.31
C PRO A 191 13.11 -10.19 -10.04
N GLN A 192 13.51 -8.92 -10.20
CA GLN A 192 13.72 -8.03 -9.07
C GLN A 192 12.73 -6.86 -9.15
N VAL A 193 11.81 -6.79 -8.18
CA VAL A 193 10.79 -5.75 -8.07
C VAL A 193 10.76 -5.19 -6.66
N GLY A 194 10.90 -3.88 -6.52
CA GLY A 194 10.85 -3.20 -5.22
C GLY A 194 10.83 -1.69 -5.32
N SER A 195 11.10 -1.03 -4.22
CA SER A 195 11.25 0.43 -4.13
C SER A 195 12.68 0.76 -3.71
N TRP A 196 13.08 2.01 -3.83
CA TRP A 196 14.37 2.47 -3.34
C TRP A 196 14.23 3.80 -2.61
N TRP A 197 15.02 3.99 -1.56
CA TRP A 197 15.15 5.25 -0.84
C TRP A 197 16.55 5.39 -0.25
N ASP A 198 17.01 6.63 -0.16
CA ASP A 198 18.27 6.94 0.51
C ASP A 198 18.14 6.86 2.04
N ARG A 199 19.26 6.99 2.75
CA ARG A 199 19.30 6.88 4.21
C ARG A 199 18.46 7.94 4.91
N LYS A 200 18.36 9.14 4.34
CA LYS A 200 17.59 10.25 4.92
C LYS A 200 16.11 10.17 4.53
N GLY A 201 15.78 9.47 3.44
CA GLY A 201 14.45 9.44 2.85
C GLY A 201 14.12 10.70 2.07
N GLU A 202 15.14 11.44 1.62
CA GLU A 202 14.99 12.62 0.78
C GLU A 202 14.79 12.26 -0.69
N ASN A 203 15.40 11.14 -1.12
CA ASN A 203 15.20 10.56 -2.44
C ASN A 203 14.53 9.21 -2.31
N GLU A 204 13.36 9.10 -2.91
CA GLU A 204 12.57 7.88 -2.94
C GLU A 204 12.06 7.58 -4.34
N ILE A 205 12.15 6.32 -4.76
CA ILE A 205 11.63 5.77 -6.01
C ILE A 205 10.56 4.77 -5.66
N ASP A 206 9.34 4.99 -6.17
CA ASP A 206 8.14 4.27 -5.77
C ASP A 206 8.18 2.80 -6.24
N LEU A 207 8.72 2.56 -7.46
CA LEU A 207 8.85 1.22 -8.04
C LEU A 207 10.08 1.15 -8.93
N ILE A 208 10.81 0.04 -8.79
CA ILE A 208 11.90 -0.37 -9.69
C ILE A 208 11.63 -1.81 -10.11
N ALA A 209 11.76 -2.08 -11.40
CA ALA A 209 11.63 -3.41 -11.97
C ALA A 209 12.87 -3.71 -12.82
N VAL A 210 13.60 -4.78 -12.46
CA VAL A 210 14.88 -5.15 -13.11
C VAL A 210 14.78 -6.51 -13.76
N ASN A 211 15.23 -6.58 -14.98
CA ASN A 211 15.48 -7.84 -15.69
C ASN A 211 16.99 -7.96 -15.98
N ASP A 212 17.65 -8.88 -15.27
CA ASP A 212 19.10 -9.07 -15.34
C ASP A 212 19.54 -9.68 -16.68
N GLU A 213 18.74 -10.56 -17.27
CA GLU A 213 19.04 -11.20 -18.55
C GLU A 213 19.05 -10.20 -19.71
N ARG A 214 18.12 -9.24 -19.66
CA ARG A 214 17.99 -8.16 -20.65
C ARG A 214 18.86 -6.96 -20.30
N ARG A 215 19.39 -6.88 -19.07
CA ARG A 215 20.11 -5.73 -18.52
C ARG A 215 19.31 -4.42 -18.63
N ILE A 216 18.03 -4.50 -18.32
CA ILE A 216 17.09 -3.38 -18.34
C ILE A 216 16.57 -3.15 -16.92
N ALA A 217 16.54 -1.89 -16.50
CA ALA A 217 15.89 -1.47 -15.25
C ALA A 217 14.90 -0.33 -15.53
N TRP A 218 13.65 -0.57 -15.23
CA TRP A 218 12.61 0.46 -15.22
C TRP A 218 12.52 1.10 -13.85
N VAL A 219 12.40 2.41 -13.83
CA VAL A 219 12.29 3.26 -12.63
C VAL A 219 11.03 4.08 -12.77
N PHE A 220 10.13 3.97 -11.79
CA PHE A 220 8.81 4.58 -11.87
C PHE A 220 8.55 5.54 -10.71
N GLU A 221 7.87 6.65 -11.02
CA GLU A 221 7.13 7.46 -10.07
C GLU A 221 5.64 7.18 -10.22
N ILE A 222 4.96 6.91 -9.09
CA ILE A 222 3.56 6.52 -9.08
C ILE A 222 2.74 7.63 -8.43
N LYS A 223 1.75 8.15 -9.13
CA LYS A 223 0.85 9.19 -8.62
C LYS A 223 -0.59 8.89 -9.00
N ARG A 224 -1.55 9.14 -8.11
CA ARG A 224 -2.97 9.04 -8.47
C ARG A 224 -3.33 9.91 -9.68
N ASN A 225 -2.84 11.13 -9.68
CA ASN A 225 -3.05 12.08 -10.76
C ASN A 225 -1.81 12.11 -11.66
N PRO A 226 -1.92 11.71 -12.94
CA PRO A 226 -0.77 11.68 -13.87
C PRO A 226 -0.11 13.07 -14.06
N ARG A 227 -0.86 14.16 -13.88
CA ARG A 227 -0.33 15.52 -13.97
C ARG A 227 0.67 15.88 -12.85
N LYS A 228 0.71 15.08 -11.78
CA LYS A 228 1.66 15.25 -10.65
C LYS A 228 2.96 14.49 -10.83
N VAL A 229 3.12 13.73 -11.90
CA VAL A 229 4.36 13.04 -12.24
C VAL A 229 5.35 14.07 -12.81
N ASP A 230 6.55 14.11 -12.22
CA ASP A 230 7.67 14.91 -12.73
C ASP A 230 8.84 14.00 -13.11
N LEU A 231 8.98 13.74 -14.40
CA LEU A 231 10.04 12.87 -14.94
C LEU A 231 11.45 13.46 -14.74
N ARG A 232 11.61 14.78 -14.61
CA ARG A 232 12.91 15.41 -14.33
C ARG A 232 13.36 15.11 -12.91
N VAL A 233 12.42 15.21 -11.96
CA VAL A 233 12.67 14.85 -10.56
C VAL A 233 12.95 13.35 -10.45
N LEU A 234 12.18 12.50 -11.13
CA LEU A 234 12.41 11.06 -11.17
C LEU A 234 13.80 10.72 -11.72
N GLN A 235 14.20 11.34 -12.83
CA GLN A 235 15.54 11.14 -13.40
C GLN A 235 16.65 11.56 -12.43
N SER A 236 16.47 12.67 -11.70
CA SER A 236 17.42 13.10 -10.67
C SER A 236 17.55 12.07 -9.55
N LYS A 237 16.43 11.52 -9.05
CA LYS A 237 16.40 10.45 -8.04
C LYS A 237 17.08 9.18 -8.56
N ALA A 238 16.82 8.79 -9.81
CA ALA A 238 17.45 7.65 -10.46
C ALA A 238 18.98 7.83 -10.53
N ASN A 239 19.49 9.00 -10.88
CA ASN A 239 20.92 9.29 -10.89
C ASN A 239 21.55 9.18 -9.49
N VAL A 240 20.87 9.64 -8.43
CA VAL A 240 21.33 9.47 -7.03
C VAL A 240 21.38 8.00 -6.64
N MET A 241 20.37 7.24 -7.03
CA MET A 241 20.33 5.78 -6.80
C MET A 241 21.52 5.11 -7.49
N LEU A 242 21.73 5.36 -8.78
CA LEU A 242 22.80 4.76 -9.59
C LEU A 242 24.19 5.10 -9.04
N ALA A 243 24.42 6.32 -8.58
CA ALA A 243 25.67 6.70 -7.95
C ALA A 243 25.99 5.91 -6.66
N SER A 244 24.95 5.38 -6.00
CA SER A 244 25.08 4.58 -4.79
C SER A 244 25.00 3.07 -5.03
N CYS A 245 24.65 2.63 -6.23
CA CYS A 245 24.33 1.24 -6.56
C CYS A 245 25.10 0.77 -7.79
N ARG A 246 26.18 -0.01 -7.58
CA ARG A 246 26.96 -0.60 -8.67
C ARG A 246 26.31 -1.81 -9.31
N SER A 247 25.26 -2.37 -8.72
CA SER A 247 24.57 -3.57 -9.23
C SER A 247 23.91 -3.32 -10.59
N LEU A 248 23.63 -2.04 -10.92
CA LEU A 248 23.04 -1.64 -12.19
C LEU A 248 24.04 -1.07 -13.20
N ASP A 249 25.34 -1.24 -12.97
CA ASP A 249 26.37 -0.79 -13.91
C ASP A 249 26.21 -1.50 -15.27
N GLY A 250 26.06 -0.70 -16.34
CA GLY A 250 25.84 -1.19 -17.71
C GLY A 250 24.44 -1.70 -18.01
N TYR A 251 23.45 -1.38 -17.17
CA TYR A 251 22.04 -1.58 -17.49
C TYR A 251 21.49 -0.37 -18.27
N GLU A 252 20.54 -0.66 -19.13
CA GLU A 252 19.69 0.38 -19.71
C GLU A 252 18.66 0.83 -18.67
N ILE A 253 18.71 2.11 -18.30
CA ILE A 253 17.81 2.68 -17.29
C ILE A 253 16.72 3.48 -17.99
N ARG A 254 15.48 3.05 -17.80
CA ARG A 254 14.28 3.69 -18.36
C ARG A 254 13.43 4.28 -17.24
N THR A 255 12.92 5.50 -17.43
CA THR A 255 12.08 6.19 -16.45
C THR A 255 10.68 6.42 -17.00
N LYS A 256 9.65 6.21 -16.16
CA LYS A 256 8.25 6.41 -16.55
C LYS A 256 7.39 6.80 -15.35
N GLY A 257 6.36 7.62 -15.57
CA GLY A 257 5.30 7.86 -14.60
C GLY A 257 4.18 6.84 -14.76
N LEU A 258 3.62 6.40 -13.63
CA LEU A 258 2.42 5.56 -13.59
C LEU A 258 1.32 6.27 -12.81
N SER A 259 0.08 6.02 -13.21
CA SER A 259 -1.11 6.54 -12.57
C SER A 259 -2.18 5.47 -12.41
N MET A 260 -3.32 5.84 -11.84
CA MET A 260 -4.48 4.93 -11.76
C MET A 260 -4.91 4.41 -13.13
N ASP A 261 -4.77 5.21 -14.19
CA ASP A 261 -5.16 4.81 -15.55
C ASP A 261 -4.34 3.63 -16.08
N ASP A 262 -3.14 3.42 -15.52
CA ASP A 262 -2.26 2.30 -15.88
C ASP A 262 -2.58 1.01 -15.10
N MET A 263 -3.46 1.06 -14.09
CA MET A 263 -3.79 -0.12 -13.28
C MET A 263 -4.33 -1.29 -14.11
N ILE A 264 -5.11 -0.99 -15.14
CA ILE A 264 -5.76 -1.99 -16.00
C ILE A 264 -4.86 -2.49 -17.15
N ARG A 265 -3.74 -1.81 -17.41
CA ARG A 265 -2.83 -2.16 -18.53
C ARG A 265 -1.93 -3.34 -18.16
N PRO A 266 -1.64 -4.27 -19.06
CA PRO A 266 -0.67 -5.34 -18.82
C PRO A 266 0.74 -4.78 -18.63
N VAL A 267 1.60 -5.52 -17.89
CA VAL A 267 2.97 -5.08 -17.57
C VAL A 267 3.82 -4.94 -18.84
N GLU A 268 3.58 -5.77 -19.83
CA GLU A 268 4.26 -5.74 -21.14
C GLU A 268 4.06 -4.42 -21.89
N GLU A 269 2.90 -3.78 -21.72
CA GLU A 269 2.61 -2.47 -22.30
C GLU A 269 3.12 -1.32 -21.40
N ILE A 270 3.14 -1.53 -20.09
CA ILE A 270 3.65 -0.54 -19.15
C ILE A 270 5.18 -0.42 -19.28
N ALA A 271 5.86 -1.54 -19.34
CA ALA A 271 7.30 -1.67 -19.33
C ALA A 271 7.79 -2.66 -20.39
N PRO A 272 7.74 -2.31 -21.68
CA PRO A 272 8.20 -3.19 -22.76
C PRO A 272 9.72 -3.36 -22.73
N PHE A 273 10.20 -4.53 -23.16
CA PHE A 273 11.63 -4.77 -23.35
C PHE A 273 12.15 -4.07 -24.62
N ASP A 274 11.34 -4.08 -25.67
CA ASP A 274 11.66 -3.49 -26.97
C ASP A 274 10.92 -2.13 -27.08
N ALA A 275 11.60 -1.04 -26.76
CA ALA A 275 11.05 0.32 -26.85
C ALA A 275 12.08 1.29 -27.44
#